data_55018681b1144e5ed2e732437fe1bab1
#
_entry.id   55018681b1144e5ed2e732437fe1bab1
#
_cell.length_a   1.000
_cell.length_b   1.000
_cell.length_c   1.000
_cell.angle_alpha   90.00
_cell.angle_beta   90.00
_cell.angle_gamma   90.00
#
_symmetry.space_group_name_H-M   'P 1'
#
loop_
_entity.id
_entity.type
_entity.pdbx_description
1 polymer ?
#
loop_
_entity_poly.entity_id
_entity_poly.type
_entity_poly.pdbx_seq_one_letter_code
_entity_poly.pdbx_strand_id
1 'polypeptide(L)'
;MFWQPGCTSCLRTKEFLTRHGVDYESINVHGNDAGMQALRELGARSVPVVARGKAFVFAQSLADVVRFLKLDIKPHDKLSPQQLIDKLDLVLAAATRYVRQIPAGKLEQPFRNRNRPIRLLAHHVFRIPEAFVEAMQERRELTYELIMQPPGEGLRTQEDLARYGEGVRAAVKRWWKTYPDSSCGQMMDTYFGRHRVHEVLERSAWHPAQHARQLMLLLDELGIEPDGRLTAEDLAGLPLPEKAWDD
;
A
#
# COMPACT_ATOMS: atom_id res chain seq x y z
N MET A 1 -9.73 13.06 -10.54
CA MET A 1 -8.86 12.17 -9.75
C MET A 1 -7.88 11.45 -10.66
N PHE A 2 -6.58 11.50 -10.36
CA PHE A 2 -5.53 10.79 -11.10
C PHE A 2 -5.21 9.46 -10.43
N TRP A 3 -5.12 8.39 -11.23
CA TRP A 3 -4.94 7.02 -10.74
C TRP A 3 -4.25 6.12 -11.78
N GLN A 4 -3.87 4.90 -11.38
CA GLN A 4 -3.38 3.86 -12.29
C GLN A 4 -3.85 2.47 -11.84
N PRO A 5 -3.96 1.48 -12.76
CA PRO A 5 -4.33 0.11 -12.44
C PRO A 5 -3.41 -0.53 -11.39
N GLY A 6 -3.96 -1.40 -10.54
CA GLY A 6 -3.21 -2.12 -9.51
C GLY A 6 -2.59 -1.25 -8.41
N CYS A 7 -2.98 0.02 -8.32
CA CYS A 7 -2.59 0.92 -7.26
C CYS A 7 -3.60 0.83 -6.10
N THR A 8 -3.20 0.25 -4.99
CA THR A 8 -4.07 -0.02 -3.82
C THR A 8 -4.73 1.24 -3.26
N SER A 9 -3.95 2.32 -3.10
CA SER A 9 -4.48 3.61 -2.62
C SER A 9 -5.43 4.26 -3.64
N CYS A 10 -5.19 4.04 -4.95
CA CYS A 10 -6.06 4.56 -6.00
C CYS A 10 -7.45 3.92 -5.95
N LEU A 11 -7.49 2.58 -5.87
CA LEU A 11 -8.74 1.83 -5.75
C LEU A 11 -9.52 2.28 -4.50
N ARG A 12 -8.86 2.33 -3.34
CA ARG A 12 -9.47 2.78 -2.10
C ARG A 12 -10.07 4.19 -2.21
N THR A 13 -9.35 5.10 -2.88
CA THR A 13 -9.83 6.48 -3.06
C THR A 13 -11.01 6.53 -4.03
N LYS A 14 -11.00 5.77 -5.11
CA LYS A 14 -12.13 5.66 -6.05
C LYS A 14 -13.39 5.16 -5.35
N GLU A 15 -13.28 4.05 -4.62
CA GLU A 15 -14.40 3.50 -3.85
C GLU A 15 -14.91 4.48 -2.79
N PHE A 16 -14.00 5.17 -2.10
CA PHE A 16 -14.36 6.19 -1.12
C PHE A 16 -15.17 7.34 -1.75
N LEU A 17 -14.67 7.93 -2.84
CA LEU A 17 -15.36 9.02 -3.52
C LEU A 17 -16.75 8.60 -4.05
N THR A 18 -16.83 7.42 -4.66
CA THR A 18 -18.08 6.86 -5.19
C THR A 18 -19.09 6.60 -4.06
N ARG A 19 -18.66 5.97 -2.96
CA ARG A 19 -19.53 5.68 -1.79
C ARG A 19 -20.12 6.94 -1.17
N HIS A 20 -19.38 8.04 -1.20
CA HIS A 20 -19.83 9.31 -0.63
C HIS A 20 -20.46 10.27 -1.65
N GLY A 21 -20.81 9.76 -2.84
CA GLY A 21 -21.53 10.55 -3.86
C GLY A 21 -20.71 11.73 -4.39
N VAL A 22 -19.39 11.66 -4.37
CA VAL A 22 -18.52 12.70 -4.92
C VAL A 22 -18.34 12.47 -6.41
N ASP A 23 -18.86 13.38 -7.23
CA ASP A 23 -18.63 13.37 -8.68
C ASP A 23 -17.18 13.77 -8.98
N TYR A 24 -16.51 12.99 -9.81
CA TYR A 24 -15.12 13.26 -10.22
C TYR A 24 -14.82 12.74 -11.63
N GLU A 25 -13.96 13.45 -12.32
CA GLU A 25 -13.34 12.95 -13.54
C GLU A 25 -12.25 11.93 -13.18
N SER A 26 -12.34 10.74 -13.77
CA SER A 26 -11.42 9.62 -13.52
C SER A 26 -10.33 9.60 -14.59
N ILE A 27 -9.11 10.03 -14.23
CA ILE A 27 -7.97 10.14 -15.15
C ILE A 27 -6.96 9.02 -14.86
N ASN A 28 -6.98 7.98 -15.70
CA ASN A 28 -5.93 6.95 -15.67
C ASN A 28 -4.66 7.51 -16.31
N VAL A 29 -3.55 7.55 -15.55
CA VAL A 29 -2.25 8.03 -16.04
C VAL A 29 -1.37 6.94 -16.66
N HIS A 30 -1.78 5.67 -16.56
CA HIS A 30 -1.03 4.55 -17.12
C HIS A 30 -1.29 4.45 -18.63
N GLY A 31 -0.25 4.58 -19.43
CA GLY A 31 -0.39 4.59 -20.90
C GLY A 31 -1.14 5.80 -21.45
N ASN A 32 -1.21 6.90 -20.72
CA ASN A 32 -1.91 8.13 -21.08
C ASN A 32 -1.02 9.34 -20.85
N ASP A 33 -0.32 9.76 -21.89
CA ASP A 33 0.64 10.87 -21.83
C ASP A 33 -0.02 12.20 -21.43
N ALA A 34 -1.21 12.48 -21.92
CA ALA A 34 -1.95 13.70 -21.57
C ALA A 34 -2.34 13.71 -20.06
N GLY A 35 -2.82 12.57 -19.54
CA GLY A 35 -3.13 12.43 -18.12
C GLY A 35 -1.86 12.56 -17.25
N MET A 36 -0.74 12.00 -17.68
CA MET A 36 0.54 12.11 -16.99
C MET A 36 1.07 13.55 -17.05
N GLN A 37 0.91 14.25 -18.16
CA GLN A 37 1.30 15.66 -18.28
C GLN A 37 0.45 16.52 -17.35
N ALA A 38 -0.87 16.36 -17.34
CA ALA A 38 -1.75 17.11 -16.45
C ALA A 38 -1.41 16.89 -14.96
N LEU A 39 -1.02 15.66 -14.56
CA LEU A 39 -0.54 15.37 -13.21
C LEU A 39 0.74 16.15 -12.88
N ARG A 40 1.70 16.20 -13.81
CA ARG A 40 2.96 16.94 -13.64
C ARG A 40 2.75 18.45 -13.57
N GLU A 41 1.83 19.00 -14.35
CA GLU A 41 1.48 20.42 -14.34
C GLU A 41 0.86 20.86 -13.00
N LEU A 42 0.21 19.96 -12.27
CA LEU A 42 -0.20 20.18 -10.88
C LEU A 42 0.99 20.18 -9.89
N GLY A 43 2.16 19.74 -10.31
CA GLY A 43 3.33 19.55 -9.43
C GLY A 43 3.35 18.20 -8.73
N ALA A 44 2.44 17.28 -9.06
CA ALA A 44 2.39 15.94 -8.48
C ALA A 44 3.21 14.93 -9.29
N ARG A 45 3.88 13.99 -8.60
CA ARG A 45 4.76 12.98 -9.22
C ARG A 45 4.30 11.53 -8.95
N SER A 46 3.25 11.35 -8.19
CA SER A 46 2.72 10.04 -7.83
C SER A 46 1.19 10.08 -7.75
N VAL A 47 0.57 8.92 -7.78
CA VAL A 47 -0.88 8.73 -7.63
C VAL A 47 -1.19 7.91 -6.37
N PRO A 48 -2.40 8.02 -5.81
CA PRO A 48 -3.56 8.81 -6.22
C PRO A 48 -3.46 10.30 -5.87
N VAL A 49 -4.00 11.13 -6.74
CA VAL A 49 -4.15 12.57 -6.52
C VAL A 49 -5.61 12.97 -6.75
N VAL A 50 -6.18 13.70 -5.81
CA VAL A 50 -7.47 14.39 -5.97
C VAL A 50 -7.20 15.88 -6.16
N ALA A 51 -7.70 16.45 -7.25
CA ALA A 51 -7.46 17.84 -7.60
C ALA A 51 -8.79 18.61 -7.78
N ARG A 52 -8.75 19.92 -7.47
CA ARG A 52 -9.82 20.89 -7.77
C ARG A 52 -9.16 22.16 -8.30
N GLY A 53 -9.29 22.38 -9.61
CA GLY A 53 -8.53 23.41 -10.31
C GLY A 53 -7.03 23.16 -10.20
N LYS A 54 -6.27 24.13 -9.74
CA LYS A 54 -4.81 24.01 -9.53
C LYS A 54 -4.41 23.45 -8.16
N ALA A 55 -5.35 23.31 -7.23
CA ALA A 55 -5.09 22.75 -5.92
C ALA A 55 -5.26 21.23 -5.95
N PHE A 56 -4.43 20.51 -5.20
CA PHE A 56 -4.52 19.07 -5.10
C PHE A 56 -4.09 18.55 -3.72
N VAL A 57 -4.42 17.28 -3.48
CA VAL A 57 -3.97 16.50 -2.32
C VAL A 57 -3.55 15.10 -2.77
N PHE A 58 -2.50 14.57 -2.16
CA PHE A 58 -2.18 13.15 -2.28
C PHE A 58 -3.21 12.34 -1.49
N ALA A 59 -3.94 11.46 -2.17
CA ALA A 59 -5.00 10.67 -1.55
C ALA A 59 -4.50 9.38 -0.88
N GLN A 60 -3.27 9.39 -0.38
CA GLN A 60 -2.71 8.35 0.47
C GLN A 60 -3.42 8.34 1.84
N SER A 61 -3.83 9.51 2.32
CA SER A 61 -4.67 9.71 3.50
C SER A 61 -6.08 10.13 3.08
N LEU A 62 -7.09 9.31 3.37
CA LEU A 62 -8.49 9.70 3.12
C LEU A 62 -8.94 10.87 4.00
N ALA A 63 -8.35 11.04 5.19
CA ALA A 63 -8.63 12.20 6.04
C ALA A 63 -8.22 13.51 5.35
N ASP A 64 -7.12 13.50 4.57
CA ASP A 64 -6.70 14.65 3.78
C ASP A 64 -7.67 14.94 2.64
N VAL A 65 -8.18 13.89 1.99
CA VAL A 65 -9.22 14.02 0.95
C VAL A 65 -10.49 14.62 1.53
N VAL A 66 -10.94 14.14 2.71
CA VAL A 66 -12.11 14.66 3.41
C VAL A 66 -11.94 16.16 3.70
N ARG A 67 -10.79 16.58 4.25
CA ARG A 67 -10.50 17.99 4.53
C ARG A 67 -10.43 18.82 3.25
N PHE A 68 -9.76 18.34 2.22
CA PHE A 68 -9.59 19.02 0.95
C PHE A 68 -10.91 19.27 0.24
N LEU A 69 -11.78 18.28 0.24
CA LEU A 69 -13.12 18.36 -0.39
C LEU A 69 -14.19 18.96 0.54
N LYS A 70 -13.85 19.22 1.82
CA LYS A 70 -14.76 19.71 2.86
C LYS A 70 -15.99 18.82 3.05
N LEU A 71 -15.76 17.50 3.08
CA LEU A 71 -16.83 16.52 3.28
C LEU A 71 -17.18 16.41 4.77
N ASP A 72 -18.46 16.31 5.09
CA ASP A 72 -18.94 16.05 6.45
C ASP A 72 -18.98 14.53 6.71
N ILE A 73 -17.79 13.96 6.91
CA ILE A 73 -17.59 12.52 7.11
C ILE A 73 -16.78 12.32 8.39
N LYS A 74 -17.30 11.51 9.29
CA LYS A 74 -16.56 11.11 10.49
C LYS A 74 -15.39 10.18 10.12
N PRO A 75 -14.21 10.37 10.72
CA PRO A 75 -13.11 9.42 10.58
C PRO A 75 -13.55 8.01 11.02
N HIS A 76 -12.99 6.98 10.39
CA HIS A 76 -13.16 5.61 10.87
C HIS A 76 -12.41 5.39 12.20
N ASP A 77 -12.91 4.46 13.00
CA ASP A 77 -12.24 4.04 14.22
C ASP A 77 -10.96 3.29 13.87
N LYS A 78 -9.81 3.82 14.33
CA LYS A 78 -8.50 3.24 14.06
C LYS A 78 -8.19 2.12 15.05
N LEU A 79 -7.57 1.06 14.55
CA LEU A 79 -6.93 0.05 15.40
C LEU A 79 -5.82 0.70 16.23
N SER A 80 -5.59 0.22 17.44
CA SER A 80 -4.45 0.64 18.24
C SER A 80 -3.12 0.28 17.55
N PRO A 81 -2.00 0.98 17.85
CA PRO A 81 -0.71 0.65 17.25
C PRO A 81 -0.31 -0.82 17.43
N GLN A 82 -0.58 -1.41 18.62
CA GLN A 82 -0.31 -2.83 18.85
C GLN A 82 -1.15 -3.73 17.92
N GLN A 83 -2.45 -3.45 17.79
CA GLN A 83 -3.31 -4.21 16.88
C GLN A 83 -2.85 -4.08 15.40
N LEU A 84 -2.37 -2.90 15.00
CA LEU A 84 -1.81 -2.70 13.66
C LEU A 84 -0.55 -3.54 13.43
N ILE A 85 0.34 -3.63 14.43
CA ILE A 85 1.54 -4.49 14.37
C ILE A 85 1.15 -5.97 14.31
N ASP A 86 0.16 -6.40 15.10
CA ASP A 86 -0.31 -7.79 15.09
C ASP A 86 -0.92 -8.17 13.73
N LYS A 87 -1.75 -7.27 13.16
CA LYS A 87 -2.31 -7.44 11.82
C LYS A 87 -1.21 -7.47 10.75
N LEU A 88 -0.23 -6.56 10.85
CA LEU A 88 0.90 -6.52 9.92
C LEU A 88 1.73 -7.82 9.98
N ASP A 89 2.01 -8.34 11.17
CA ASP A 89 2.72 -9.61 11.35
C ASP A 89 1.99 -10.79 10.67
N LEU A 90 0.69 -10.87 10.87
CA LEU A 90 -0.17 -11.89 10.26
C LEU A 90 -0.17 -11.78 8.72
N VAL A 91 -0.32 -10.56 8.21
CA VAL A 91 -0.32 -10.26 6.77
C VAL A 91 1.02 -10.64 6.12
N LEU A 92 2.14 -10.25 6.74
CA LEU A 92 3.48 -10.55 6.20
C LEU A 92 3.77 -12.05 6.23
N ALA A 93 3.31 -12.77 7.26
CA ALA A 93 3.42 -14.23 7.32
C ALA A 93 2.63 -14.90 6.19
N ALA A 94 1.41 -14.44 5.93
CA ALA A 94 0.58 -14.95 4.83
C ALA A 94 1.19 -14.62 3.47
N ALA A 95 1.61 -13.36 3.25
CA ALA A 95 2.26 -12.94 2.01
C ALA A 95 3.52 -13.77 1.70
N THR A 96 4.31 -14.11 2.72
CA THR A 96 5.49 -14.98 2.57
C THR A 96 5.12 -16.36 2.03
N ARG A 97 4.03 -16.98 2.54
CA ARG A 97 3.52 -18.27 2.03
C ARG A 97 3.02 -18.14 0.59
N TYR A 98 2.26 -17.07 0.29
CA TYR A 98 1.72 -16.85 -1.06
C TYR A 98 2.83 -16.63 -2.10
N VAL A 99 3.87 -15.87 -1.75
CA VAL A 99 5.02 -15.66 -2.63
C VAL A 99 5.73 -16.97 -2.97
N ARG A 100 5.87 -17.90 -2.00
CA ARG A 100 6.45 -19.23 -2.25
C ARG A 100 5.65 -20.09 -3.22
N GLN A 101 4.32 -19.88 -3.26
CA GLN A 101 3.42 -20.63 -4.16
C GLN A 101 3.46 -20.11 -5.61
N ILE A 102 4.01 -18.94 -5.87
CA ILE A 102 4.07 -18.39 -7.24
C ILE A 102 5.01 -19.27 -8.08
N PRO A 103 4.57 -19.84 -9.22
CA PRO A 103 5.45 -20.61 -10.08
C PRO A 103 6.60 -19.75 -10.62
N ALA A 104 7.83 -20.28 -10.63
CA ALA A 104 9.04 -19.53 -11.02
C ALA A 104 8.90 -18.85 -12.39
N GLY A 105 8.31 -19.53 -13.38
CA GLY A 105 8.07 -18.98 -14.72
C GLY A 105 7.04 -17.85 -14.80
N LYS A 106 6.37 -17.51 -13.68
CA LYS A 106 5.38 -16.42 -13.61
C LYS A 106 5.95 -15.12 -13.04
N LEU A 107 7.07 -15.16 -12.32
CA LEU A 107 7.60 -13.98 -11.62
C LEU A 107 7.87 -12.78 -12.51
N GLU A 108 8.35 -13.01 -13.74
CA GLU A 108 8.64 -11.93 -14.69
C GLU A 108 7.45 -11.59 -15.62
N GLN A 109 6.32 -12.27 -15.45
CA GLN A 109 5.12 -11.95 -16.23
C GLN A 109 4.34 -10.79 -15.58
N PRO A 110 3.68 -9.96 -16.39
CA PRO A 110 2.76 -8.94 -15.87
C PRO A 110 1.52 -9.62 -15.28
N PHE A 111 0.85 -8.90 -14.38
CA PHE A 111 -0.41 -9.34 -13.79
C PHE A 111 -1.54 -8.37 -14.18
N ARG A 112 -2.57 -8.91 -14.81
CA ARG A 112 -3.75 -8.18 -15.30
C ARG A 112 -3.37 -6.97 -16.18
N ASN A 113 -4.08 -5.88 -16.04
CA ASN A 113 -3.94 -4.66 -16.84
C ASN A 113 -2.79 -3.73 -16.39
N ARG A 114 -1.82 -4.24 -15.59
CA ARG A 114 -0.64 -3.49 -15.19
C ARG A 114 0.64 -4.13 -15.74
N ASN A 115 1.34 -3.38 -16.58
CA ASN A 115 2.64 -3.81 -17.11
C ASN A 115 3.74 -3.69 -16.04
N ARG A 116 3.63 -4.55 -15.01
CA ARG A 116 4.60 -4.68 -13.91
C ARG A 116 4.78 -6.16 -13.60
N PRO A 117 6.02 -6.68 -13.60
CA PRO A 117 6.28 -8.06 -13.23
C PRO A 117 5.72 -8.44 -11.86
N ILE A 118 5.21 -9.65 -11.74
CA ILE A 118 4.72 -10.20 -10.46
C ILE A 118 5.80 -10.14 -9.38
N ARG A 119 7.06 -10.33 -9.73
CA ARG A 119 8.21 -10.20 -8.82
C ARG A 119 8.24 -8.83 -8.11
N LEU A 120 7.93 -7.75 -8.85
CA LEU A 120 7.88 -6.40 -8.25
C LEU A 120 6.66 -6.22 -7.33
N LEU A 121 5.53 -6.88 -7.61
CA LEU A 121 4.39 -6.89 -6.71
C LEU A 121 4.75 -7.65 -5.41
N ALA A 122 5.31 -8.84 -5.54
CA ALA A 122 5.74 -9.67 -4.41
C ALA A 122 6.79 -8.97 -3.52
N HIS A 123 7.78 -8.29 -4.10
CA HIS A 123 8.73 -7.47 -3.36
C HIS A 123 8.06 -6.30 -2.65
N HIS A 124 7.17 -5.59 -3.34
CA HIS A 124 6.57 -4.35 -2.83
C HIS A 124 5.71 -4.57 -1.58
N VAL A 125 5.08 -5.73 -1.42
CA VAL A 125 4.36 -6.11 -0.19
C VAL A 125 5.24 -5.94 1.04
N PHE A 126 6.50 -6.36 0.96
CA PHE A 126 7.46 -6.30 2.06
C PHE A 126 8.19 -4.96 2.12
N ARG A 127 8.48 -4.35 0.97
CA ARG A 127 9.19 -3.07 0.91
C ARG A 127 8.46 -1.94 1.63
N ILE A 128 7.13 -1.92 1.63
CA ILE A 128 6.33 -0.88 2.29
C ILE A 128 6.61 -0.81 3.80
N PRO A 129 6.43 -1.88 4.60
CA PRO A 129 6.73 -1.84 6.03
C PRO A 129 8.24 -1.71 6.32
N GLU A 130 9.12 -2.24 5.46
CA GLU A 130 10.56 -2.04 5.61
C GLU A 130 10.91 -0.56 5.49
N ALA A 131 10.44 0.13 4.45
CA ALA A 131 10.66 1.56 4.24
C ALA A 131 10.15 2.41 5.42
N PHE A 132 9.02 2.04 6.00
CA PHE A 132 8.51 2.68 7.22
C PHE A 132 9.48 2.48 8.39
N VAL A 133 9.95 1.27 8.65
CA VAL A 133 10.89 0.98 9.75
C VAL A 133 12.22 1.70 9.53
N GLU A 134 12.76 1.71 8.31
CA GLU A 134 13.97 2.46 7.95
C GLU A 134 13.79 3.96 8.23
N ALA A 135 12.70 4.58 7.77
CA ALA A 135 12.43 5.99 7.99
C ALA A 135 12.34 6.33 9.50
N MET A 136 11.72 5.43 10.29
CA MET A 136 11.63 5.59 11.74
C MET A 136 12.98 5.46 12.46
N GLN A 137 13.81 4.49 12.07
CA GLN A 137 15.11 4.25 12.68
C GLN A 137 16.12 5.35 12.33
N GLU A 138 16.12 5.81 11.08
CA GLU A 138 17.01 6.84 10.59
C GLU A 138 16.49 8.27 10.84
N ARG A 139 15.27 8.40 11.40
CA ARG A 139 14.60 9.69 11.65
C ARG A 139 14.55 10.60 10.43
N ARG A 140 14.22 10.00 9.28
CA ARG A 140 14.14 10.68 7.99
C ARG A 140 12.73 10.65 7.42
N GLU A 141 12.50 11.46 6.40
CA GLU A 141 11.26 11.44 5.63
C GLU A 141 11.01 10.08 4.98
N LEU A 142 9.75 9.60 5.02
CA LEU A 142 9.30 8.47 4.23
C LEU A 142 9.02 8.94 2.81
N THR A 143 10.04 8.91 1.96
CA THR A 143 9.95 9.38 0.57
C THR A 143 9.26 8.35 -0.35
N TYR A 144 8.78 8.83 -1.50
CA TYR A 144 8.21 7.96 -2.53
C TYR A 144 9.25 6.98 -3.08
N GLU A 145 10.47 7.48 -3.32
CA GLU A 145 11.60 6.69 -3.83
C GLU A 145 11.97 5.56 -2.86
N LEU A 146 11.93 5.84 -1.55
CA LEU A 146 12.20 4.82 -0.52
C LEU A 146 11.20 3.65 -0.59
N ILE A 147 9.91 3.97 -0.72
CA ILE A 147 8.85 2.96 -0.85
C ILE A 147 8.94 2.21 -2.19
N MET A 148 9.33 2.89 -3.25
CA MET A 148 9.37 2.35 -4.62
C MET A 148 10.72 1.75 -4.99
N GLN A 149 11.65 1.65 -4.06
CA GLN A 149 12.96 1.03 -4.31
C GLN A 149 12.77 -0.37 -4.90
N PRO A 150 13.40 -0.67 -6.04
CA PRO A 150 13.29 -1.96 -6.68
C PRO A 150 13.99 -3.05 -5.85
N PRO A 151 13.65 -4.34 -6.07
CA PRO A 151 14.35 -5.44 -5.43
C PRO A 151 15.83 -5.46 -5.84
N GLY A 152 16.70 -5.72 -4.87
CA GLY A 152 18.12 -5.93 -5.12
C GLY A 152 18.38 -7.13 -6.05
N GLU A 153 19.57 -7.19 -6.64
CA GLU A 153 19.97 -8.22 -7.63
C GLU A 153 19.85 -9.66 -7.08
N GLY A 154 19.96 -9.85 -5.78
CA GLY A 154 19.81 -11.15 -5.12
C GLY A 154 18.36 -11.64 -4.95
N LEU A 155 17.34 -10.80 -5.20
CA LEU A 155 15.93 -11.17 -5.02
C LEU A 155 15.31 -11.63 -6.36
N ARG A 156 15.72 -12.80 -6.83
CA ARG A 156 15.35 -13.32 -8.17
C ARG A 156 14.28 -14.40 -8.12
N THR A 157 14.27 -15.22 -7.10
CA THR A 157 13.36 -16.34 -6.95
C THR A 157 12.25 -16.06 -5.93
N GLN A 158 11.18 -16.85 -5.97
CA GLN A 158 10.13 -16.80 -4.95
C GLN A 158 10.68 -17.07 -3.54
N GLU A 159 11.68 -17.95 -3.41
CA GLU A 159 12.30 -18.24 -2.13
C GLU A 159 13.17 -17.08 -1.62
N ASP A 160 13.89 -16.37 -2.52
CA ASP A 160 14.63 -15.17 -2.13
C ASP A 160 13.69 -14.08 -1.61
N LEU A 161 12.56 -13.86 -2.32
CA LEU A 161 11.53 -12.90 -1.93
C LEU A 161 10.85 -13.29 -0.61
N ALA A 162 10.59 -14.59 -0.40
CA ALA A 162 9.98 -15.08 0.82
C ALA A 162 10.93 -14.88 2.02
N ARG A 163 12.21 -15.23 1.88
CA ARG A 163 13.24 -15.00 2.93
C ARG A 163 13.42 -13.51 3.23
N TYR A 164 13.40 -12.67 2.20
CA TYR A 164 13.38 -11.22 2.38
C TYR A 164 12.17 -10.80 3.22
N GLY A 165 10.98 -11.29 2.91
CA GLY A 165 9.76 -11.03 3.68
C GLY A 165 9.85 -11.47 5.15
N GLU A 166 10.45 -12.62 5.43
CA GLU A 166 10.73 -13.07 6.80
C GLU A 166 11.67 -12.12 7.54
N GLY A 167 12.71 -11.64 6.86
CA GLY A 167 13.63 -10.64 7.38
C GLY A 167 12.94 -9.32 7.74
N VAL A 168 12.07 -8.83 6.86
CA VAL A 168 11.27 -7.61 7.09
C VAL A 168 10.31 -7.80 8.26
N ARG A 169 9.61 -8.93 8.31
CA ARG A 169 8.72 -9.27 9.43
C ARG A 169 9.46 -9.25 10.76
N ALA A 170 10.64 -9.84 10.82
CA ALA A 170 11.48 -9.81 12.00
C ALA A 170 11.98 -8.39 12.34
N ALA A 171 12.29 -7.57 11.34
CA ALA A 171 12.70 -6.17 11.53
C ALA A 171 11.59 -5.31 12.12
N VAL A 172 10.35 -5.45 11.63
CA VAL A 172 9.16 -4.77 12.19
C VAL A 172 8.97 -5.12 13.67
N LYS A 173 9.06 -6.42 14.02
CA LYS A 173 8.94 -6.86 15.43
C LYS A 173 10.03 -6.30 16.32
N ARG A 174 11.29 -6.30 15.83
CA ARG A 174 12.42 -5.72 16.60
C ARG A 174 12.22 -4.23 16.81
N TRP A 175 11.85 -3.50 15.76
CA TRP A 175 11.57 -2.08 15.85
C TRP A 175 10.48 -1.79 16.86
N TRP A 176 9.34 -2.46 16.79
CA TRP A 176 8.22 -2.26 17.70
C TRP A 176 8.59 -2.52 19.16
N LYS A 177 9.33 -3.60 19.43
CA LYS A 177 9.78 -3.95 20.78
C LYS A 177 10.64 -2.85 21.43
N THR A 178 11.37 -2.10 20.62
CA THR A 178 12.30 -1.06 21.09
C THR A 178 11.77 0.36 20.90
N TYR A 179 10.61 0.52 20.25
CA TYR A 179 10.05 1.83 19.99
C TYR A 179 9.46 2.42 21.28
N PRO A 180 9.93 3.63 21.71
CA PRO A 180 9.62 4.14 23.04
C PRO A 180 8.19 4.69 23.21
N ASP A 181 7.55 5.12 22.10
CA ASP A 181 6.21 5.72 22.09
C ASP A 181 5.15 4.76 21.56
N SER A 182 4.62 3.90 22.41
CA SER A 182 3.58 2.95 22.04
C SER A 182 2.26 3.61 21.56
N SER A 183 2.08 4.91 21.76
CA SER A 183 0.93 5.67 21.23
C SER A 183 1.10 6.03 19.76
N CYS A 184 2.34 6.01 19.25
CA CYS A 184 2.70 6.51 17.91
C CYS A 184 2.20 7.95 17.67
N GLY A 185 2.20 8.78 18.72
CA GLY A 185 1.64 10.13 18.70
C GLY A 185 2.50 11.16 18.00
N GLN A 186 3.82 10.93 17.87
CA GLN A 186 4.73 11.87 17.23
C GLN A 186 4.46 12.02 15.72
N MET A 187 4.89 13.17 15.18
CA MET A 187 4.75 13.50 13.76
C MET A 187 5.96 13.01 12.98
N MET A 188 5.73 12.52 11.76
CA MET A 188 6.77 12.23 10.79
C MET A 188 6.45 12.86 9.44
N ASP A 189 7.49 13.20 8.70
CA ASP A 189 7.37 13.73 7.34
C ASP A 189 7.27 12.57 6.35
N THR A 190 6.38 12.70 5.37
CA THR A 190 6.17 11.73 4.31
C THR A 190 5.99 12.44 2.97
N TYR A 191 6.21 11.74 1.86
CA TYR A 191 5.99 12.28 0.51
C TYR A 191 4.54 12.75 0.22
N PHE A 192 3.60 12.40 1.10
CA PHE A 192 2.20 12.81 0.98
C PHE A 192 1.76 13.79 2.09
N GLY A 193 2.70 14.29 2.89
CA GLY A 193 2.47 15.28 3.94
C GLY A 193 3.02 14.86 5.29
N ARG A 194 2.76 15.69 6.30
CA ARG A 194 3.19 15.45 7.68
C ARG A 194 2.06 14.82 8.48
N HIS A 195 2.28 13.61 8.98
CA HIS A 195 1.29 12.77 9.63
C HIS A 195 1.78 12.24 10.98
N ARG A 196 0.84 11.81 11.83
CA ARG A 196 1.20 11.06 13.03
C ARG A 196 1.77 9.69 12.63
N VAL A 197 2.76 9.22 13.38
CA VAL A 197 3.33 7.87 13.17
C VAL A 197 2.22 6.80 13.18
N HIS A 198 1.19 6.95 14.02
CA HIS A 198 0.03 6.05 14.04
C HIS A 198 -0.69 5.96 12.66
N GLU A 199 -0.86 7.10 11.97
CA GLU A 199 -1.50 7.14 10.64
C GLU A 199 -0.63 6.49 9.57
N VAL A 200 0.68 6.69 9.66
CA VAL A 200 1.63 6.07 8.74
C VAL A 200 1.78 4.57 9.01
N LEU A 201 1.75 4.16 10.28
CA LEU A 201 1.73 2.74 10.68
C LEU A 201 0.44 2.05 10.19
N GLU A 202 -0.72 2.68 10.35
CA GLU A 202 -1.98 2.16 9.81
C GLU A 202 -1.87 1.96 8.28
N ARG A 203 -1.30 2.94 7.57
CA ARG A 203 -1.04 2.80 6.13
C ARG A 203 -0.07 1.66 5.84
N SER A 204 0.98 1.52 6.63
CA SER A 204 1.99 0.46 6.48
C SER A 204 1.46 -0.94 6.84
N ALA A 205 0.29 -1.03 7.48
CA ALA A 205 -0.41 -2.28 7.74
C ALA A 205 -1.45 -2.61 6.65
N TRP A 206 -2.35 -1.68 6.30
CA TRP A 206 -3.40 -1.97 5.32
C TRP A 206 -2.87 -2.07 3.89
N HIS A 207 -1.83 -1.36 3.52
CA HIS A 207 -1.29 -1.38 2.16
C HIS A 207 -0.68 -2.76 1.80
N PRO A 208 0.20 -3.36 2.63
CA PRO A 208 0.60 -4.75 2.45
C PRO A 208 -0.56 -5.74 2.49
N ALA A 209 -1.56 -5.52 3.35
CA ALA A 209 -2.74 -6.37 3.41
C ALA A 209 -3.50 -6.39 2.08
N GLN A 210 -3.66 -5.23 1.43
CA GLN A 210 -4.26 -5.15 0.10
C GLN A 210 -3.42 -5.88 -0.95
N HIS A 211 -2.09 -5.76 -0.90
CA HIS A 211 -1.22 -6.51 -1.80
C HIS A 211 -1.25 -8.02 -1.52
N ALA A 212 -1.39 -8.45 -0.27
CA ALA A 212 -1.61 -9.86 0.04
C ALA A 212 -2.92 -10.38 -0.57
N ARG A 213 -4.01 -9.57 -0.58
CA ARG A 213 -5.25 -9.90 -1.31
C ARG A 213 -5.01 -9.99 -2.83
N GLN A 214 -4.16 -9.14 -3.38
CA GLN A 214 -3.77 -9.23 -4.80
C GLN A 214 -2.95 -10.50 -5.09
N LEU A 215 -2.11 -10.95 -4.16
CA LEU A 215 -1.40 -12.22 -4.29
C LEU A 215 -2.35 -13.42 -4.19
N MET A 216 -3.36 -13.40 -3.30
CA MET A 216 -4.40 -14.42 -3.27
C MET A 216 -5.15 -14.50 -4.61
N LEU A 217 -5.57 -13.34 -5.15
CA LEU A 217 -6.22 -13.25 -6.46
C LEU A 217 -5.34 -13.80 -7.59
N LEU A 218 -4.04 -13.50 -7.58
CA LEU A 218 -3.08 -14.07 -8.53
C LEU A 218 -3.03 -15.60 -8.44
N LEU A 219 -2.95 -16.14 -7.23
CA LEU A 219 -2.92 -17.60 -7.02
C LEU A 219 -4.22 -18.25 -7.48
N ASP A 220 -5.37 -17.65 -7.16
CA ASP A 220 -6.70 -18.11 -7.62
C ASP A 220 -6.76 -18.18 -9.16
N GLU A 221 -6.28 -17.16 -9.87
CA GLU A 221 -6.22 -17.13 -11.34
C GLU A 221 -5.24 -18.15 -11.94
N LEU A 222 -4.26 -18.58 -11.15
CA LEU A 222 -3.34 -19.67 -11.52
C LEU A 222 -3.88 -21.05 -11.15
N GLY A 223 -5.06 -21.14 -10.53
CA GLY A 223 -5.64 -22.39 -10.04
C GLY A 223 -4.92 -22.96 -8.81
N ILE A 224 -4.23 -22.11 -8.05
CA ILE A 224 -3.47 -22.47 -6.84
C ILE A 224 -4.22 -21.96 -5.61
N GLU A 225 -4.63 -22.87 -4.71
CA GLU A 225 -5.24 -22.46 -3.44
C GLU A 225 -4.21 -21.76 -2.55
N PRO A 226 -4.46 -20.49 -2.09
CA PRO A 226 -3.57 -19.79 -1.18
C PRO A 226 -3.40 -20.51 0.15
N ASP A 227 -2.17 -20.82 0.54
CA ASP A 227 -1.84 -21.46 1.81
C ASP A 227 -2.17 -20.56 3.00
N GLY A 228 -3.18 -20.98 3.79
CA GLY A 228 -3.70 -20.18 4.91
C GLY A 228 -4.28 -18.85 4.44
N ARG A 229 -5.31 -18.93 3.59
CA ARG A 229 -6.03 -17.77 3.03
C ARG A 229 -6.43 -16.77 4.11
N LEU A 230 -6.08 -15.49 3.94
CA LEU A 230 -6.53 -14.41 4.83
C LEU A 230 -8.05 -14.25 4.74
N THR A 231 -8.70 -14.24 5.88
CA THR A 231 -10.15 -14.08 6.01
C THR A 231 -10.55 -12.62 6.23
N ALA A 232 -11.85 -12.32 6.17
CA ALA A 232 -12.37 -11.00 6.52
C ALA A 232 -12.08 -10.64 7.99
N GLU A 233 -12.07 -11.62 8.90
CA GLU A 233 -11.74 -11.44 10.32
C GLU A 233 -10.26 -11.10 10.51
N ASP A 234 -9.36 -11.77 9.80
CA ASP A 234 -7.93 -11.46 9.80
C ASP A 234 -7.65 -10.02 9.41
N LEU A 235 -8.45 -9.46 8.51
CA LEU A 235 -8.29 -8.12 7.95
C LEU A 235 -9.20 -7.07 8.59
N ALA A 236 -10.06 -7.46 9.54
CA ALA A 236 -11.02 -6.57 10.19
C ALA A 236 -10.33 -5.36 10.85
N GLY A 237 -10.94 -4.18 10.71
CA GLY A 237 -10.43 -2.91 11.23
C GLY A 237 -9.39 -2.21 10.36
N LEU A 238 -8.81 -2.89 9.35
CA LEU A 238 -7.95 -2.24 8.37
C LEU A 238 -8.82 -1.51 7.31
N PRO A 239 -8.50 -0.25 6.95
CA PRO A 239 -9.28 0.52 5.99
C PRO A 239 -9.01 0.10 4.54
N LEU A 240 -9.34 -1.14 4.22
CA LEU A 240 -9.13 -1.74 2.91
C LEU A 240 -10.20 -1.31 1.90
N PRO A 241 -9.89 -1.27 0.59
CA PRO A 241 -10.90 -1.23 -0.45
C PRO A 241 -11.74 -2.52 -0.46
N GLU A 242 -12.95 -2.45 -1.01
CA GLU A 242 -13.83 -3.63 -1.13
C GLU A 242 -13.23 -4.66 -2.08
N LYS A 243 -12.76 -4.19 -3.24
CA LYS A 243 -12.14 -5.06 -4.26
C LYS A 243 -10.65 -5.29 -4.00
N ALA A 244 -10.14 -6.41 -4.47
CA ALA A 244 -8.71 -6.69 -4.47
C ALA A 244 -7.97 -5.98 -5.61
N TRP A 245 -8.64 -5.77 -6.74
CA TRP A 245 -8.10 -5.17 -7.96
C TRP A 245 -9.07 -4.20 -8.60
N ASP A 246 -8.54 -3.23 -9.35
CA ASP A 246 -9.28 -2.23 -10.12
C ASP A 246 -9.40 -2.73 -11.58
N ASP A 247 -10.58 -3.20 -11.95
CA ASP A 247 -10.91 -3.70 -13.28
C ASP A 247 -11.26 -2.56 -14.23
#